data_ee2adcfa4e19ba2877aa6e52f2875855
#
_entry.id   ee2adcfa4e19ba2877aa6e52f2875855
#
_cell.length_a   1.000
_cell.length_b   1.000
_cell.length_c   1.000
_cell.angle_alpha   90.00
_cell.angle_beta   90.00
_cell.angle_gamma   90.00
#
_symmetry.space_group_name_H-M   'P 1'
#
loop_
_entity.id
_entity.type
_entity.pdbx_description
1 polymer ?
#
loop_
_entity_poly.entity_id
_entity_poly.type
_entity_poly.pdbx_seq_one_letter_code
_entity_poly.pdbx_strand_id
1 'polypeptide(L)' 'MSLVEAIVYLIASGGHGMRVDQIADQINALKLHQRKDGQPVTLQQVYAVIMRHPETFVKEDGRIRLIM' A
#
# COMPACT_ATOMS: atom_id res chain seq x y z
N MET A 1 -9.11 -1.98 -8.28
CA MET A 1 -8.14 -2.91 -7.66
C MET A 1 -8.50 -3.17 -6.20
N SER A 2 -8.16 -4.34 -5.70
CA SER A 2 -8.20 -4.55 -4.25
C SER A 2 -7.12 -3.70 -3.59
N LEU A 3 -7.21 -3.52 -2.29
CA LEU A 3 -6.23 -2.70 -1.58
C LEU A 3 -4.83 -3.31 -1.68
N VAL A 4 -4.71 -4.64 -1.53
CA VAL A 4 -3.42 -5.31 -1.63
C VAL A 4 -2.82 -5.15 -3.04
N GLU A 5 -3.66 -5.25 -4.08
CA GLU A 5 -3.19 -5.05 -5.45
C GLU A 5 -2.70 -3.63 -5.70
N ALA A 6 -3.41 -2.65 -5.15
CA ALA A 6 -3.02 -1.25 -5.27
C ALA A 6 -1.66 -0.99 -4.62
N ILE A 7 -1.43 -1.57 -3.45
CA ILE A 7 -0.15 -1.44 -2.75
C ILE A 7 0.97 -2.07 -3.58
N VAL A 8 0.75 -3.28 -4.07
CA VAL A 8 1.74 -3.99 -4.91
C VAL A 8 2.06 -3.18 -6.15
N TYR A 9 1.03 -2.66 -6.81
CA TYR A 9 1.19 -1.84 -8.01
C TYR A 9 2.10 -0.64 -7.76
N LEU A 10 1.85 0.08 -6.67
CA LEU A 10 2.62 1.28 -6.36
C LEU A 10 4.09 0.96 -6.07
N ILE A 11 4.34 -0.07 -5.27
CA ILE A 11 5.71 -0.43 -4.90
C ILE A 11 6.46 -0.93 -6.13
N ALA A 12 5.83 -1.77 -6.94
CA ALA A 12 6.43 -2.30 -8.15
C ALA A 12 6.76 -1.20 -9.14
N SER A 13 5.85 -0.23 -9.28
CA SER A 13 6.05 0.89 -10.21
C SER A 13 7.17 1.82 -9.77
N GLY A 14 7.31 2.05 -8.46
CA GLY A 14 8.34 2.95 -7.93
C GLY A 14 9.74 2.34 -7.87
N GLY A 15 9.82 1.02 -7.66
CA GLY A 15 11.10 0.32 -7.65
C GLY A 15 11.97 0.51 -6.42
N HIS A 16 11.56 1.31 -5.45
CA HIS A 16 12.41 1.69 -4.31
C HIS A 16 11.77 1.47 -2.95
N GLY A 17 10.63 0.85 -2.90
CA GLY A 17 9.87 0.79 -1.66
C GLY A 17 9.25 2.14 -1.32
N MET A 18 8.23 2.13 -0.50
CA MET A 18 7.50 3.33 -0.14
C MET A 18 7.14 3.30 1.34
N ARG A 19 7.03 4.47 1.95
CA ARG A 19 6.51 4.57 3.30
C ARG A 19 4.99 4.37 3.28
N VAL A 20 4.45 3.89 4.39
CA VAL A 20 3.03 3.60 4.49
C VAL A 20 2.17 4.84 4.22
N ASP A 21 2.58 5.99 4.72
CA ASP A 21 1.86 7.25 4.48
C ASP A 21 1.84 7.62 3.00
N GLN A 22 2.96 7.45 2.31
CA GLN A 22 3.05 7.71 0.88
C GLN A 22 2.14 6.77 0.08
N ILE A 23 2.10 5.50 0.48
CA ILE A 23 1.24 4.51 -0.18
C ILE A 23 -0.22 4.94 -0.07
N ALA A 24 -0.66 5.29 1.14
CA ALA A 24 -2.05 5.73 1.34
C ALA A 24 -2.38 6.98 0.52
N ASP A 25 -1.48 7.96 0.52
CA ASP A 25 -1.68 9.20 -0.24
C ASP A 25 -1.79 8.93 -1.73
N GLN A 26 -0.93 8.06 -2.27
CA GLN A 26 -0.93 7.75 -3.69
C GLN A 26 -2.17 6.95 -4.10
N ILE A 27 -2.60 6.02 -3.27
CA ILE A 27 -3.82 5.27 -3.56
C ILE A 27 -5.01 6.22 -3.69
N ASN A 28 -5.10 7.18 -2.80
CA ASN A 28 -6.19 8.16 -2.82
C ASN A 28 -6.05 9.13 -4.00
N ALA A 29 -4.85 9.63 -4.25
CA ALA A 29 -4.60 10.58 -5.33
C ALA A 29 -4.90 9.97 -6.70
N LEU A 30 -4.52 8.71 -6.90
CA LEU A 30 -4.69 8.01 -8.17
C LEU A 30 -5.99 7.21 -8.23
N LYS A 31 -6.76 7.21 -7.16
CA LYS A 31 -8.02 6.48 -7.06
C LYS A 31 -7.87 5.00 -7.40
N LEU A 32 -6.81 4.39 -6.91
CA LEU A 32 -6.49 2.99 -7.22
C LEU A 32 -7.41 2.01 -6.48
N HIS A 33 -7.97 2.44 -5.35
CA HIS A 33 -8.89 1.62 -4.58
C HIS A 33 -9.89 2.53 -3.91
N GLN A 34 -11.18 2.16 -3.96
CA GLN A 34 -12.24 2.91 -3.30
C GLN A 34 -12.88 2.05 -2.23
N ARG A 35 -13.05 2.63 -1.05
CA ARG A 35 -13.76 1.98 0.04
C ARG A 35 -15.26 1.97 -0.28
N LYS A 36 -15.96 0.99 0.26
CA LYS A 36 -17.41 0.88 0.07
C LYS A 36 -18.16 2.07 0.64
N ASP A 37 -17.62 2.69 1.69
CA ASP A 37 -18.26 3.84 2.34
C ASP A 37 -17.89 5.18 1.68
N GLY A 38 -17.09 5.15 0.63
CA GLY A 38 -16.68 6.36 -0.09
C GLY A 38 -15.61 7.19 0.61
N GLN A 39 -15.13 6.75 1.77
CA GLN A 39 -14.09 7.47 2.50
C GLN A 39 -12.73 7.17 1.93
N PRO A 40 -11.74 8.08 2.11
CA PRO A 40 -10.39 7.82 1.65
C PRO A 40 -9.75 6.66 2.41
N VAL A 41 -8.83 5.98 1.75
CA VAL A 41 -8.03 4.93 2.37
C VAL A 41 -7.13 5.58 3.43
N THR A 42 -7.08 4.98 4.62
CA THR A 42 -6.27 5.50 5.71
C THR A 42 -4.94 4.78 5.81
N LEU A 43 -3.98 5.43 6.46
CA LEU A 43 -2.68 4.83 6.75
C LEU A 43 -2.84 3.53 7.54
N GLN A 44 -3.78 3.51 8.50
CA GLN A 44 -4.04 2.33 9.32
C GLN A 44 -4.52 1.15 8.48
N GLN A 45 -5.36 1.42 7.48
CA GLN A 45 -5.84 0.36 6.58
C GLN A 45 -4.71 -0.23 5.76
N VAL A 46 -3.85 0.62 5.22
CA VAL A 46 -2.69 0.18 4.44
C VAL A 46 -1.78 -0.67 5.31
N TYR A 47 -1.47 -0.18 6.51
CA TYR A 47 -0.60 -0.89 7.43
C TYR A 47 -1.19 -2.26 7.81
N ALA A 48 -2.49 -2.30 8.08
CA ALA A 48 -3.16 -3.55 8.44
C ALA A 48 -3.06 -4.59 7.32
N VAL A 49 -3.25 -4.16 6.07
CA VAL A 49 -3.13 -5.05 4.91
C VAL A 49 -1.70 -5.58 4.79
N ILE A 50 -0.71 -4.70 4.95
CA ILE A 50 0.69 -5.09 4.87
C ILE A 50 1.01 -6.15 5.93
N MET A 51 0.53 -5.95 7.15
CA MET A 51 0.78 -6.88 8.25
C MET A 51 0.09 -8.24 8.06
N ARG A 52 -0.97 -8.28 7.25
CA ARG A 52 -1.65 -9.54 6.93
C ARG A 52 -0.95 -10.35 5.84
N HIS A 53 -0.02 -9.73 5.14
CA HIS A 53 0.65 -10.36 3.99
C HIS A 53 2.17 -10.33 4.15
N PRO A 54 2.70 -10.96 5.21
CA PRO A 54 4.16 -11.00 5.41
C PRO A 54 4.89 -11.78 4.32
N GLU A 55 4.15 -12.62 3.57
CA GLU A 55 4.72 -13.34 2.45
C GLU A 55 4.94 -12.45 1.23
N THR A 56 4.32 -11.28 1.21
CA THR A 56 4.37 -10.36 0.07
C THR A 56 5.19 -9.11 0.36
N PHE A 57 5.10 -8.59 1.58
CA PHE A 57 5.71 -7.31 1.94
C PHE A 57 6.72 -7.47 3.05
N VAL A 58 7.78 -6.67 2.98
CA VAL A 58 8.76 -6.56 4.06
C VAL A 58 8.96 -5.08 4.37
N LYS A 59 9.10 -4.77 5.66
CA LYS A 59 9.41 -3.42 6.11
C LYS A 59 10.92 -3.33 6.36
N GLU A 60 11.55 -2.35 5.72
CA GLU A 60 13.00 -2.18 5.79
C GLU A 60 13.29 -0.69 5.77
N ASP A 61 13.97 -0.20 6.81
CA ASP A 61 14.33 1.22 6.94
C ASP A 61 13.13 2.16 6.79
N GLY A 62 12.00 1.76 7.37
CA GLY A 62 10.77 2.56 7.32
C GLY A 62 10.04 2.51 5.98
N ARG A 63 10.53 1.73 5.04
CA ARG A 63 9.89 1.58 3.73
C ARG A 63 9.35 0.17 3.57
N ILE A 64 8.26 0.08 2.82
CA ILE A 64 7.65 -1.21 2.50
C ILE A 64 8.16 -1.64 1.13
N ARG A 65 8.68 -2.84 1.06
CA ARG A 65 9.19 -3.44 -0.18
C ARG A 65 8.45 -4.74 -0.46
N LEU A 66 8.46 -5.13 -1.72
CA LEU A 66 7.95 -6.44 -2.12
C LEU A 66 9.02 -7.49 -1.88
N ILE A 67 8.59 -8.66 -1.42
CA ILE A 67 9.44 -9.85 -1.33
C ILE A 67 9.36 -10.53 -2.70
N MET A 68 10.46 -10.55 -3.40
CA MET A 68 10.50 -11.14 -4.74
C MET A 68 11.64 -12.09 -4.90
#